data_ed104737a07da31a277904e93c578c87
#
_entry.id   ed104737a07da31a277904e93c578c87
#
_cell.length_a   1.000
_cell.length_b   1.000
_cell.length_c   1.000
_cell.angle_alpha   90.00
_cell.angle_beta   90.00
_cell.angle_gamma   90.00
#
_symmetry.space_group_name_H-M   'P 1'
#
loop_
_entity.id
_entity.type
_entity.pdbx_description
1 polymer ?
#
loop_
_entity_poly.entity_id
_entity_poly.type
_entity_poly.pdbx_seq_one_letter_code
_entity_poly.pdbx_strand_id
1 'polypeptide(L)'
;MIEYATDFQPAVDELFASESKTALVTNQNFTWTGAHSIKIYKIGSASMSDYQRNAKVLDGNKSRYGVIETLEAGTEEMTITQDRSFTFAIDALDEDETKAALEAASALARQQREKVIPERDSYIYSVMCAKAGIKPAAEALTADNIYQKIVDAGVAMDEAEVPQDGRVLILTPTNYALLKASSAVFQNSDIGVELRKQGVVDRLDGLNVVKIASNRLPEGFGFMIAHPCATVAPTKLEQYNVHRNPPFISGSLVEGRITYDAFVLANKSKALFYQAIA
;
A
#
# COMPACT_ATOMS: atom_id res chain seq x y z
N MET A 1 18.96 -35.78 42.37
CA MET A 1 18.44 -35.16 41.11
C MET A 1 19.62 -34.52 40.42
N ILE A 2 20.00 -34.93 39.24
CA ILE A 2 21.14 -34.35 38.52
C ILE A 2 20.57 -33.13 37.77
N GLU A 3 21.02 -31.93 38.14
CA GLU A 3 20.72 -30.70 37.38
C GLU A 3 21.70 -30.65 36.22
N TYR A 4 21.13 -30.71 35.01
CA TYR A 4 21.90 -30.53 33.78
C TYR A 4 22.17 -29.02 33.57
N ALA A 5 23.44 -28.67 33.28
CA ALA A 5 23.79 -27.29 32.91
C ALA A 5 23.02 -26.88 31.64
N THR A 6 22.23 -25.84 31.74
CA THR A 6 21.54 -25.25 30.62
C THR A 6 22.48 -24.25 29.94
N ASP A 7 22.93 -24.57 28.75
CA ASP A 7 23.73 -23.65 27.96
C ASP A 7 22.79 -22.81 27.09
N PHE A 8 22.77 -21.49 27.34
CA PHE A 8 21.95 -20.57 26.56
C PHE A 8 22.67 -20.25 25.26
N GLN A 9 22.04 -20.58 24.14
CA GLN A 9 22.52 -20.12 22.85
C GLN A 9 22.14 -18.64 22.65
N PRO A 10 23.06 -17.80 22.14
CA PRO A 10 22.78 -16.38 21.89
C PRO A 10 21.86 -16.12 20.69
N ALA A 11 21.38 -17.19 20.02
CA ALA A 11 20.45 -17.06 18.92
C ALA A 11 19.05 -16.74 19.44
N VAL A 12 18.51 -15.61 19.00
CA VAL A 12 17.16 -15.18 19.31
C VAL A 12 16.21 -15.75 18.26
N ASP A 13 15.14 -16.43 18.72
CA ASP A 13 14.06 -16.86 17.85
C ASP A 13 13.19 -15.63 17.52
N GLU A 14 13.34 -15.12 16.31
CA GLU A 14 12.63 -13.95 15.83
C GLU A 14 11.39 -14.37 15.02
N LEU A 15 10.30 -13.60 15.15
CA LEU A 15 9.12 -13.80 14.32
C LEU A 15 9.43 -13.51 12.85
N PHE A 16 8.92 -14.36 11.97
CA PHE A 16 9.00 -14.11 10.55
C PHE A 16 8.18 -12.87 10.17
N ALA A 17 8.81 -11.88 9.54
CA ALA A 17 8.15 -10.72 9.01
C ALA A 17 8.56 -10.50 7.55
N SER A 18 7.57 -10.37 6.67
CA SER A 18 7.85 -10.02 5.28
C SER A 18 8.13 -8.52 5.15
N GLU A 19 8.97 -8.15 4.19
CA GLU A 19 9.22 -6.76 3.85
C GLU A 19 7.96 -6.04 3.37
N SER A 20 7.91 -4.72 3.56
CA SER A 20 6.83 -3.89 3.04
C SER A 20 6.82 -3.87 1.51
N LYS A 21 5.65 -4.02 0.92
CA LYS A 21 5.40 -3.92 -0.53
C LYS A 21 4.63 -2.65 -0.91
N THR A 22 4.34 -1.79 0.07
CA THR A 22 3.55 -0.58 -0.16
C THR A 22 4.21 0.40 -1.11
N ALA A 23 5.56 0.44 -1.17
CA ALA A 23 6.30 1.29 -2.10
C ALA A 23 5.95 1.03 -3.59
N LEU A 24 5.53 -0.20 -3.94
CA LEU A 24 5.13 -0.57 -5.30
C LEU A 24 3.78 0.03 -5.71
N VAL A 25 2.94 0.39 -4.75
CA VAL A 25 1.55 0.84 -4.98
C VAL A 25 1.29 2.26 -4.49
N THR A 26 2.32 2.94 -4.01
CA THR A 26 2.23 4.33 -3.54
C THR A 26 3.07 5.27 -4.39
N ASN A 27 2.59 6.49 -4.53
CA ASN A 27 3.27 7.55 -5.26
C ASN A 27 4.43 8.12 -4.44
N GLN A 28 5.64 8.03 -4.96
CA GLN A 28 6.87 8.51 -4.31
C GLN A 28 7.19 9.99 -4.65
N ASN A 29 6.39 10.63 -5.51
CA ASN A 29 6.68 11.99 -5.98
C ASN A 29 6.24 13.09 -4.99
N PHE A 30 5.52 12.73 -3.94
CA PHE A 30 5.07 13.68 -2.91
C PHE A 30 5.97 13.61 -1.70
N THR A 31 6.67 14.72 -1.42
CA THR A 31 7.47 14.89 -0.20
C THR A 31 6.68 15.72 0.81
N TRP A 32 6.62 15.24 2.05
CA TRP A 32 5.96 15.96 3.14
C TRP A 32 6.97 16.81 3.90
N THR A 33 6.97 18.11 3.66
CA THR A 33 7.91 19.05 4.26
C THR A 33 7.30 19.74 5.47
N GLY A 34 7.36 19.10 6.66
CA GLY A 34 7.10 19.75 7.96
C GLY A 34 5.69 20.29 8.25
N ALA A 35 4.82 20.43 7.24
CA ALA A 35 3.48 20.97 7.41
C ALA A 35 2.53 19.95 8.08
N HIS A 36 1.52 20.45 8.80
CA HIS A 36 0.46 19.60 9.37
C HIS A 36 -0.50 19.11 8.29
N SER A 37 -0.79 19.94 7.30
CA SER A 37 -1.61 19.59 6.13
C SER A 37 -0.95 20.06 4.84
N ILE A 38 -1.21 19.34 3.75
CA ILE A 38 -0.83 19.74 2.39
C ILE A 38 -2.09 19.95 1.58
N LYS A 39 -2.12 21.05 0.82
CA LYS A 39 -3.16 21.35 -0.16
C LYS A 39 -2.65 21.05 -1.55
N ILE A 40 -3.34 20.17 -2.25
CA ILE A 40 -3.06 19.84 -3.65
C ILE A 40 -4.08 20.57 -4.51
N TYR A 41 -3.60 21.30 -5.52
CA TYR A 41 -4.48 21.97 -6.48
C TYR A 41 -5.08 20.93 -7.43
N LYS A 42 -6.40 21.03 -7.61
CA LYS A 42 -7.15 20.36 -8.67
C LYS A 42 -7.52 21.42 -9.68
N ILE A 43 -6.89 21.36 -10.85
CA ILE A 43 -7.19 22.28 -11.95
C ILE A 43 -8.12 21.54 -12.90
N GLY A 44 -9.30 22.13 -13.15
CA GLY A 44 -10.22 21.65 -14.15
C GLY A 44 -9.68 21.87 -15.57
N SER A 45 -10.29 21.23 -16.56
CA SER A 45 -10.03 21.46 -17.97
C SER A 45 -11.24 22.12 -18.62
N ALA A 46 -11.02 23.00 -19.59
CA ALA A 46 -12.09 23.60 -20.37
C ALA A 46 -12.60 22.59 -21.41
N SER A 47 -13.90 22.72 -21.77
CA SER A 47 -14.50 21.90 -22.80
C SER A 47 -13.99 22.32 -24.21
N MET A 48 -13.89 21.32 -25.12
CA MET A 48 -13.57 21.61 -26.52
C MET A 48 -14.83 22.10 -27.23
N SER A 49 -14.67 23.16 -28.05
CA SER A 49 -15.74 23.72 -28.87
C SER A 49 -15.30 23.82 -30.32
N ASP A 50 -16.27 23.75 -31.25
CA ASP A 50 -15.99 23.96 -32.67
C ASP A 50 -15.62 25.44 -32.96
N TYR A 51 -14.55 25.63 -33.67
CA TYR A 51 -14.13 26.98 -34.07
C TYR A 51 -15.06 27.59 -35.13
N GLN A 52 -15.69 28.71 -34.80
CA GLN A 52 -16.65 29.39 -35.68
C GLN A 52 -15.95 30.39 -36.61
N ARG A 53 -15.48 29.90 -37.76
CA ARG A 53 -14.72 30.72 -38.72
C ARG A 53 -15.50 31.93 -39.25
N ASN A 54 -16.81 31.77 -39.49
CA ASN A 54 -17.66 32.76 -40.15
C ASN A 54 -18.65 33.49 -39.21
N ALA A 55 -18.47 33.39 -37.89
CA ALA A 55 -19.34 34.09 -36.94
C ALA A 55 -19.18 35.63 -37.12
N LYS A 56 -20.28 36.31 -37.54
CA LYS A 56 -20.34 37.75 -37.70
C LYS A 56 -20.64 38.49 -36.39
N VAL A 57 -21.36 37.86 -35.49
CA VAL A 57 -21.73 38.39 -34.17
C VAL A 57 -21.44 37.35 -33.13
N LEU A 58 -20.74 37.79 -32.11
CA LEU A 58 -20.45 36.95 -30.91
C LEU A 58 -21.38 37.42 -29.80
N ASP A 59 -22.20 36.53 -29.28
CA ASP A 59 -23.18 36.81 -28.26
C ASP A 59 -22.64 36.46 -26.87
N GLY A 60 -22.72 37.41 -25.93
CA GLY A 60 -22.30 37.23 -24.55
C GLY A 60 -20.81 36.85 -24.37
N ASN A 61 -20.52 35.85 -23.56
CA ASN A 61 -19.17 35.35 -23.27
C ASN A 61 -18.60 34.39 -24.35
N LYS A 62 -19.11 34.49 -25.60
CA LYS A 62 -18.66 33.63 -26.69
C LYS A 62 -17.55 34.29 -27.50
N SER A 63 -16.57 33.49 -27.84
CA SER A 63 -15.54 33.86 -28.83
C SER A 63 -15.63 32.96 -30.04
N ARG A 64 -14.82 33.18 -31.09
CA ARG A 64 -14.72 32.20 -32.19
C ARG A 64 -14.23 30.84 -31.76
N TYR A 65 -13.64 30.73 -30.56
CA TYR A 65 -13.16 29.53 -29.94
C TYR A 65 -14.21 28.85 -29.03
N GLY A 66 -15.46 29.39 -29.00
CA GLY A 66 -16.55 28.88 -28.14
C GLY A 66 -16.81 29.77 -26.93
N VAL A 67 -17.40 29.22 -25.91
CA VAL A 67 -17.68 29.91 -24.63
C VAL A 67 -16.38 30.12 -23.88
N ILE A 68 -16.19 31.33 -23.34
CA ILE A 68 -15.04 31.64 -22.49
C ILE A 68 -15.35 31.09 -21.09
N GLU A 69 -14.68 30.00 -20.71
CA GLU A 69 -14.78 29.36 -19.39
C GLU A 69 -13.58 29.76 -18.54
N THR A 70 -13.83 30.05 -17.26
CA THR A 70 -12.76 30.22 -16.28
C THR A 70 -12.39 28.85 -15.72
N LEU A 71 -11.11 28.49 -15.77
CA LEU A 71 -10.66 27.25 -15.16
C LEU A 71 -10.87 27.29 -13.64
N GLU A 72 -11.69 26.39 -13.15
CA GLU A 72 -11.88 26.23 -11.72
C GLU A 72 -10.66 25.52 -11.11
N ALA A 73 -10.08 26.16 -10.10
CA ALA A 73 -9.01 25.58 -9.29
C ALA A 73 -9.57 25.26 -7.91
N GLY A 74 -9.85 23.98 -7.67
CA GLY A 74 -10.16 23.46 -6.35
C GLY A 74 -8.89 23.06 -5.59
N THR A 75 -8.99 22.90 -4.28
CA THR A 75 -7.89 22.34 -3.46
C THR A 75 -8.40 21.11 -2.72
N GLU A 76 -7.57 20.05 -2.68
CA GLU A 76 -7.77 18.90 -1.81
C GLU A 76 -6.79 19.03 -0.64
N GLU A 77 -7.32 19.06 0.58
CA GLU A 77 -6.51 19.15 1.78
C GLU A 77 -6.28 17.76 2.37
N MET A 78 -5.02 17.45 2.63
CA MET A 78 -4.57 16.20 3.25
C MET A 78 -3.95 16.52 4.59
N THR A 79 -4.56 16.02 5.67
CA THR A 79 -4.07 16.20 7.04
C THR A 79 -3.67 14.86 7.62
N ILE A 80 -2.45 14.75 8.14
CA ILE A 80 -1.97 13.52 8.78
C ILE A 80 -2.70 13.33 10.11
N THR A 81 -3.27 12.14 10.29
CA THR A 81 -4.07 11.79 11.48
C THR A 81 -3.43 10.72 12.36
N GLN A 82 -2.56 9.87 11.81
CA GLN A 82 -1.95 8.77 12.53
C GLN A 82 -0.67 9.22 13.23
N ASP A 83 -0.67 9.17 14.56
CA ASP A 83 0.49 9.43 15.41
C ASP A 83 0.61 8.27 16.40
N ARG A 84 1.57 7.39 16.13
CA ARG A 84 1.75 6.14 16.87
C ARG A 84 3.08 6.13 17.58
N SER A 85 3.10 5.57 18.78
CA SER A 85 4.32 5.47 19.58
C SER A 85 4.39 4.12 20.28
N PHE A 86 5.61 3.75 20.64
CA PHE A 86 5.88 2.63 21.53
C PHE A 86 7.02 2.97 22.47
N THR A 87 7.03 2.35 23.63
CA THR A 87 8.14 2.41 24.58
C THR A 87 8.27 1.08 25.30
N PHE A 88 9.52 0.67 25.54
CA PHE A 88 9.82 -0.48 26.38
C PHE A 88 11.18 -0.27 27.06
N ALA A 89 11.35 -0.86 28.23
CA ALA A 89 12.61 -0.83 28.97
C ALA A 89 13.25 -2.22 28.98
N ILE A 90 14.55 -2.25 29.00
CA ILE A 90 15.37 -3.46 29.19
C ILE A 90 16.23 -3.19 30.43
N ASP A 91 16.11 -4.04 31.45
CA ASP A 91 16.90 -3.95 32.65
C ASP A 91 18.36 -4.33 32.36
N ALA A 92 19.31 -3.67 33.07
CA ALA A 92 20.72 -3.91 32.87
C ALA A 92 21.16 -5.33 33.29
N LEU A 93 20.48 -5.92 34.28
CA LEU A 93 20.74 -7.30 34.70
C LEU A 93 20.23 -8.29 33.66
N ASP A 94 19.03 -8.03 33.10
CA ASP A 94 18.46 -8.88 32.05
C ASP A 94 19.30 -8.87 30.77
N GLU A 95 19.88 -7.71 30.41
CA GLU A 95 20.79 -7.58 29.28
C GLU A 95 22.08 -8.41 29.51
N ASP A 96 22.65 -8.37 30.70
CA ASP A 96 23.87 -9.13 31.06
C ASP A 96 23.59 -10.63 31.17
N GLU A 97 22.53 -11.04 31.88
CA GLU A 97 22.16 -12.44 32.09
C GLU A 97 21.74 -13.15 30.78
N THR A 98 21.19 -12.42 29.80
CA THR A 98 20.85 -12.94 28.48
C THR A 98 22.01 -12.90 27.48
N LYS A 99 23.23 -12.57 27.91
CA LYS A 99 24.42 -12.43 27.05
C LYS A 99 24.15 -11.49 25.86
N ALA A 100 23.55 -10.35 26.13
CA ALA A 100 23.17 -9.32 25.14
C ALA A 100 22.11 -9.77 24.09
N ALA A 101 21.39 -10.88 24.31
CA ALA A 101 20.28 -11.25 23.44
C ALA A 101 19.15 -10.20 23.47
N LEU A 102 19.04 -9.44 24.57
CA LEU A 102 18.11 -8.31 24.75
C LEU A 102 18.77 -6.95 24.47
N GLU A 103 19.83 -6.89 23.66
CA GLU A 103 20.44 -5.60 23.30
C GLU A 103 19.39 -4.64 22.71
N ALA A 104 19.40 -3.39 23.22
CA ALA A 104 18.38 -2.39 22.88
C ALA A 104 18.28 -2.10 21.36
N ALA A 105 19.42 -2.10 20.65
CA ALA A 105 19.43 -1.86 19.21
C ALA A 105 18.76 -3.01 18.42
N SER A 106 19.06 -4.25 18.77
CA SER A 106 18.46 -5.43 18.13
C SER A 106 16.97 -5.55 18.46
N ALA A 107 16.57 -5.24 19.71
CA ALA A 107 15.18 -5.20 20.15
C ALA A 107 14.38 -4.12 19.39
N LEU A 108 14.97 -2.94 19.16
CA LEU A 108 14.36 -1.89 18.35
C LEU A 108 14.16 -2.33 16.90
N ALA A 109 15.18 -2.95 16.28
CA ALA A 109 15.07 -3.43 14.90
C ALA A 109 13.98 -4.50 14.75
N ARG A 110 13.84 -5.41 15.74
CA ARG A 110 12.75 -6.37 15.80
C ARG A 110 11.38 -5.69 15.91
N GLN A 111 11.25 -4.73 16.83
CA GLN A 111 10.01 -3.97 17.03
C GLN A 111 9.56 -3.26 15.73
N GLN A 112 10.50 -2.65 15.01
CA GLN A 112 10.21 -2.03 13.72
C GLN A 112 9.70 -3.04 12.70
N ARG A 113 10.40 -4.17 12.54
CA ARG A 113 10.08 -5.20 11.55
C ARG A 113 8.77 -5.94 11.86
N GLU A 114 8.56 -6.29 13.13
CA GLU A 114 7.46 -7.16 13.55
C GLU A 114 6.16 -6.42 13.86
N LYS A 115 6.23 -5.14 14.23
CA LYS A 115 5.07 -4.36 14.66
C LYS A 115 4.83 -3.11 13.81
N VAL A 116 5.83 -2.21 13.71
CA VAL A 116 5.65 -0.90 13.10
C VAL A 116 5.35 -1.03 11.59
N ILE A 117 6.14 -1.79 10.86
CA ILE A 117 5.97 -1.99 9.42
C ILE A 117 4.63 -2.68 9.11
N PRO A 118 4.26 -3.81 9.74
CA PRO A 118 2.97 -4.45 9.48
C PRO A 118 1.76 -3.58 9.81
N GLU A 119 1.80 -2.79 10.89
CA GLU A 119 0.72 -1.89 11.27
C GLU A 119 0.54 -0.78 10.22
N ARG A 120 1.64 -0.14 9.79
CA ARG A 120 1.60 0.88 8.74
C ARG A 120 1.07 0.33 7.42
N ASP A 121 1.55 -0.85 7.00
CA ASP A 121 1.10 -1.50 5.78
C ASP A 121 -0.39 -1.81 5.82
N SER A 122 -0.87 -2.39 6.93
CA SER A 122 -2.29 -2.71 7.12
C SER A 122 -3.17 -1.46 7.04
N TYR A 123 -2.72 -0.35 7.63
CA TYR A 123 -3.43 0.92 7.54
C TYR A 123 -3.48 1.43 6.09
N ILE A 124 -2.36 1.44 5.36
CA ILE A 124 -2.30 1.89 3.97
C ILE A 124 -3.25 1.07 3.10
N TYR A 125 -3.20 -0.26 3.19
CA TYR A 125 -4.08 -1.13 2.40
C TYR A 125 -5.56 -0.96 2.78
N SER A 126 -5.88 -0.75 4.05
CA SER A 126 -7.26 -0.49 4.47
C SER A 126 -7.82 0.80 3.88
N VAL A 127 -7.03 1.87 3.85
CA VAL A 127 -7.40 3.15 3.23
C VAL A 127 -7.56 3.00 1.71
N MET A 128 -6.65 2.27 1.04
CA MET A 128 -6.76 1.99 -0.40
C MET A 128 -8.05 1.22 -0.71
N CYS A 129 -8.37 0.17 0.05
CA CYS A 129 -9.61 -0.58 -0.09
C CYS A 129 -10.84 0.29 0.17
N ALA A 130 -10.81 1.12 1.23
CA ALA A 130 -11.92 2.00 1.59
C ALA A 130 -12.18 3.08 0.55
N LYS A 131 -11.15 3.61 -0.11
CA LYS A 131 -11.23 4.73 -1.06
C LYS A 131 -11.03 4.35 -2.52
N ALA A 132 -10.99 3.06 -2.86
CA ALA A 132 -10.92 2.61 -4.25
C ALA A 132 -12.11 3.17 -5.04
N GLY A 133 -11.86 3.66 -6.25
CA GLY A 133 -12.91 4.25 -7.10
C GLY A 133 -13.75 3.24 -7.86
N ILE A 134 -13.25 2.02 -8.06
CA ILE A 134 -13.97 0.93 -8.71
C ILE A 134 -14.10 -0.22 -7.70
N LYS A 135 -15.34 -0.47 -7.27
CA LYS A 135 -15.69 -1.51 -6.29
C LYS A 135 -16.93 -2.26 -6.76
N PRO A 136 -16.79 -3.37 -7.46
CA PRO A 136 -17.93 -4.24 -7.75
C PRO A 136 -18.48 -4.87 -6.46
N ALA A 137 -19.65 -5.51 -6.57
CA ALA A 137 -20.24 -6.25 -5.47
C ALA A 137 -19.30 -7.36 -4.98
N ALA A 138 -19.35 -7.65 -3.67
CA ALA A 138 -18.58 -8.75 -3.08
C ALA A 138 -19.04 -10.08 -3.69
N GLU A 139 -18.11 -10.94 -4.04
CA GLU A 139 -18.36 -12.23 -4.67
C GLU A 139 -17.33 -13.26 -4.25
N ALA A 140 -17.75 -14.52 -4.13
CA ALA A 140 -16.83 -15.61 -3.81
C ALA A 140 -15.85 -15.85 -4.96
N LEU A 141 -14.56 -15.91 -4.64
CA LEU A 141 -13.51 -16.22 -5.61
C LEU A 141 -13.21 -17.71 -5.61
N THR A 142 -13.20 -18.29 -6.81
CA THR A 142 -12.89 -19.70 -7.07
C THR A 142 -11.78 -19.82 -8.12
N ALA A 143 -11.21 -21.01 -8.27
CA ALA A 143 -10.21 -21.26 -9.31
C ALA A 143 -10.75 -21.02 -10.73
N ASP A 144 -12.07 -21.17 -10.93
CA ASP A 144 -12.71 -21.04 -12.25
C ASP A 144 -12.99 -19.58 -12.63
N ASN A 145 -13.27 -18.72 -11.63
CA ASN A 145 -13.70 -17.34 -11.93
C ASN A 145 -12.61 -16.28 -11.67
N ILE A 146 -11.59 -16.56 -10.85
CA ILE A 146 -10.61 -15.56 -10.41
C ILE A 146 -9.87 -14.90 -11.58
N TYR A 147 -9.48 -15.67 -12.59
CA TYR A 147 -8.81 -15.13 -13.76
C TYR A 147 -9.70 -14.17 -14.54
N GLN A 148 -10.96 -14.60 -14.83
CA GLN A 148 -11.91 -13.76 -15.55
C GLN A 148 -12.21 -12.47 -14.79
N LYS A 149 -12.34 -12.52 -13.46
CA LYS A 149 -12.54 -11.34 -12.62
C LYS A 149 -11.34 -10.37 -12.67
N ILE A 150 -10.11 -10.87 -12.76
CA ILE A 150 -8.92 -10.02 -12.93
C ILE A 150 -8.92 -9.36 -14.31
N VAL A 151 -9.29 -10.09 -15.36
CA VAL A 151 -9.43 -9.54 -16.72
C VAL A 151 -10.52 -8.46 -16.75
N ASP A 152 -11.71 -8.74 -16.19
CA ASP A 152 -12.82 -7.76 -16.11
C ASP A 152 -12.41 -6.49 -15.35
N ALA A 153 -11.58 -6.64 -14.29
CA ALA A 153 -11.01 -5.52 -13.56
C ALA A 153 -10.03 -4.70 -14.42
N GLY A 154 -9.21 -5.37 -15.23
CA GLY A 154 -8.35 -4.73 -16.21
C GLY A 154 -9.15 -3.89 -17.22
N VAL A 155 -10.21 -4.47 -17.78
CA VAL A 155 -11.13 -3.78 -18.70
C VAL A 155 -11.76 -2.55 -18.05
N ALA A 156 -12.25 -2.68 -16.81
CA ALA A 156 -12.86 -1.55 -16.10
C ALA A 156 -11.86 -0.40 -15.84
N MET A 157 -10.58 -0.71 -15.63
CA MET A 157 -9.54 0.31 -15.50
C MET A 157 -9.15 0.92 -16.85
N ASP A 158 -9.19 0.15 -17.94
CA ASP A 158 -8.92 0.64 -19.30
C ASP A 158 -10.02 1.60 -19.76
N GLU A 159 -11.30 1.25 -19.52
CA GLU A 159 -12.44 2.14 -19.75
C GLU A 159 -12.39 3.43 -18.91
N ALA A 160 -11.70 3.40 -17.77
CA ALA A 160 -11.44 4.56 -16.94
C ALA A 160 -10.18 5.35 -17.36
N GLU A 161 -9.54 4.99 -18.47
CA GLU A 161 -8.32 5.62 -19.02
C GLU A 161 -7.13 5.61 -18.05
N VAL A 162 -7.04 4.59 -17.18
CA VAL A 162 -5.90 4.43 -16.27
C VAL A 162 -4.68 3.92 -17.05
N PRO A 163 -3.47 4.47 -16.86
CA PRO A 163 -2.27 3.97 -17.52
C PRO A 163 -2.08 2.47 -17.29
N GLN A 164 -1.70 1.73 -18.32
CA GLN A 164 -1.48 0.27 -18.23
C GLN A 164 -0.15 -0.07 -17.57
N ASP A 165 0.88 0.73 -17.86
CA ASP A 165 2.21 0.51 -17.31
C ASP A 165 2.26 0.78 -15.81
N GLY A 166 2.86 -0.15 -15.06
CA GLY A 166 3.06 0.02 -13.62
C GLY A 166 1.87 -0.40 -12.74
N ARG A 167 0.82 -1.00 -13.32
CA ARG A 167 -0.27 -1.60 -12.52
C ARG A 167 0.24 -2.80 -11.73
N VAL A 168 -0.20 -2.89 -10.48
CA VAL A 168 0.16 -3.95 -9.54
C VAL A 168 -1.09 -4.68 -9.11
N LEU A 169 -1.08 -6.01 -9.27
CA LEU A 169 -2.12 -6.91 -8.77
C LEU A 169 -1.72 -7.42 -7.38
N ILE A 170 -2.49 -7.08 -6.37
CA ILE A 170 -2.30 -7.52 -4.99
C ILE A 170 -3.22 -8.71 -4.71
N LEU A 171 -2.66 -9.80 -4.23
CA LEU A 171 -3.35 -11.04 -3.88
C LEU A 171 -2.96 -11.52 -2.49
N THR A 172 -3.92 -12.15 -1.80
CA THR A 172 -3.62 -12.98 -0.63
C THR A 172 -2.93 -14.28 -1.08
N PRO A 173 -2.16 -14.96 -0.22
CA PRO A 173 -1.57 -16.26 -0.55
C PRO A 173 -2.64 -17.30 -0.97
N THR A 174 -3.83 -17.26 -0.36
CA THR A 174 -4.95 -18.14 -0.72
C THR A 174 -5.47 -17.87 -2.13
N ASN A 175 -5.74 -16.60 -2.46
CA ASN A 175 -6.24 -16.23 -3.79
C ASN A 175 -5.18 -16.41 -4.87
N TYR A 176 -3.91 -16.24 -4.53
CA TYR A 176 -2.81 -16.60 -5.42
C TYR A 176 -2.76 -18.10 -5.72
N ALA A 177 -3.06 -18.95 -4.73
CA ALA A 177 -3.16 -20.41 -4.94
C ALA A 177 -4.34 -20.75 -5.86
N LEU A 178 -5.51 -20.08 -5.72
CA LEU A 178 -6.64 -20.22 -6.62
C LEU A 178 -6.27 -19.80 -8.05
N LEU A 179 -5.56 -18.69 -8.23
CA LEU A 179 -5.08 -18.24 -9.52
C LEU A 179 -4.16 -19.28 -10.19
N LYS A 180 -3.25 -19.89 -9.43
CA LYS A 180 -2.39 -20.99 -9.91
C LYS A 180 -3.17 -22.27 -10.25
N ALA A 181 -4.28 -22.52 -9.60
CA ALA A 181 -5.15 -23.66 -9.88
C ALA A 181 -6.06 -23.42 -11.09
N SER A 182 -6.22 -22.15 -11.52
CA SER A 182 -7.06 -21.79 -12.66
C SER A 182 -6.52 -22.42 -13.96
N SER A 183 -7.39 -23.17 -14.65
CA SER A 183 -7.07 -23.78 -15.92
C SER A 183 -6.84 -22.76 -17.03
N ALA A 184 -7.52 -21.62 -16.96
CA ALA A 184 -7.44 -20.56 -17.96
C ALA A 184 -6.06 -19.91 -18.06
N VAL A 185 -5.31 -19.83 -16.95
CA VAL A 185 -3.96 -19.24 -16.93
C VAL A 185 -2.91 -20.16 -17.54
N PHE A 186 -3.09 -21.48 -17.47
CA PHE A 186 -2.00 -22.44 -17.70
C PHE A 186 -2.22 -23.42 -18.86
N GLN A 187 -3.39 -23.45 -19.47
CA GLN A 187 -3.69 -24.52 -20.45
C GLN A 187 -3.24 -24.25 -21.88
N ASN A 188 -2.92 -23.01 -22.27
CA ASN A 188 -2.80 -22.66 -23.71
C ASN A 188 -1.48 -21.99 -24.13
N SER A 189 -0.41 -22.02 -23.33
CA SER A 189 0.89 -21.50 -23.79
C SER A 189 2.07 -22.26 -23.21
N ASP A 190 3.13 -22.43 -24.02
CA ASP A 190 4.43 -22.97 -23.60
C ASP A 190 5.03 -22.17 -22.43
N ILE A 191 4.76 -20.87 -22.39
CA ILE A 191 5.12 -19.95 -21.29
C ILE A 191 4.41 -20.35 -19.99
N GLY A 192 3.14 -20.75 -20.06
CA GLY A 192 2.37 -21.21 -18.89
C GLY A 192 2.96 -22.50 -18.28
N VAL A 193 3.51 -23.39 -19.08
CA VAL A 193 4.19 -24.61 -18.61
C VAL A 193 5.48 -24.28 -17.87
N GLU A 194 6.24 -23.29 -18.35
CA GLU A 194 7.51 -22.88 -17.76
C GLU A 194 7.31 -22.13 -16.45
N LEU A 195 6.32 -21.22 -16.39
CA LEU A 195 5.89 -20.55 -15.15
C LEU A 195 5.37 -21.55 -14.11
N ARG A 196 4.66 -22.62 -14.53
CA ARG A 196 4.23 -23.70 -13.63
C ARG A 196 5.42 -24.45 -13.03
N LYS A 197 6.48 -24.70 -13.81
CA LYS A 197 7.71 -25.36 -13.34
C LYS A 197 8.47 -24.48 -12.33
N GLN A 198 8.53 -23.19 -12.54
CA GLN A 198 9.16 -22.24 -11.63
C GLN A 198 8.30 -21.91 -10.40
N GLY A 199 6.99 -22.21 -10.46
CA GLY A 199 6.07 -22.01 -9.34
C GLY A 199 5.76 -20.55 -8.98
N VAL A 200 6.15 -19.58 -9.82
CA VAL A 200 5.96 -18.14 -9.60
C VAL A 200 5.18 -17.55 -10.77
N VAL A 201 4.11 -16.82 -10.46
CA VAL A 201 3.44 -15.90 -11.41
C VAL A 201 3.89 -14.51 -11.04
N ASP A 202 4.80 -13.95 -11.80
CA ASP A 202 5.39 -12.64 -11.56
C ASP A 202 4.65 -11.54 -12.33
N ARG A 203 4.16 -11.88 -13.53
CA ARG A 203 3.35 -11.01 -14.37
C ARG A 203 2.14 -11.75 -14.93
N LEU A 204 0.99 -11.07 -14.95
CA LEU A 204 -0.27 -11.55 -15.52
C LEU A 204 -0.92 -10.40 -16.28
N ASP A 205 -1.14 -10.57 -17.59
CA ASP A 205 -1.78 -9.56 -18.47
C ASP A 205 -1.19 -8.14 -18.30
N GLY A 206 0.15 -8.03 -18.20
CA GLY A 206 0.85 -6.76 -17.99
C GLY A 206 0.87 -6.28 -16.53
N LEU A 207 0.14 -6.94 -15.61
CA LEU A 207 0.11 -6.61 -14.19
C LEU A 207 1.28 -7.27 -13.45
N ASN A 208 1.96 -6.53 -12.60
CA ASN A 208 2.93 -7.10 -11.66
C ASN A 208 2.19 -7.75 -10.50
N VAL A 209 2.39 -9.06 -10.28
CA VAL A 209 1.67 -9.80 -9.24
C VAL A 209 2.43 -9.77 -7.92
N VAL A 210 1.81 -9.26 -6.87
CA VAL A 210 2.39 -9.14 -5.54
C VAL A 210 1.54 -9.91 -4.52
N LYS A 211 2.19 -10.84 -3.80
CA LYS A 211 1.55 -11.55 -2.68
C LYS A 211 1.77 -10.78 -1.38
N ILE A 212 0.70 -10.60 -0.62
CA ILE A 212 0.72 -9.95 0.68
C ILE A 212 0.04 -10.87 1.69
N ALA A 213 0.66 -11.02 2.85
CA ALA A 213 0.12 -11.84 3.93
C ALA A 213 -1.27 -11.31 4.36
N SER A 214 -2.20 -12.22 4.60
CA SER A 214 -3.61 -11.88 4.88
C SER A 214 -3.78 -11.01 6.14
N ASN A 215 -2.86 -11.11 7.10
CA ASN A 215 -2.88 -10.30 8.32
C ASN A 215 -2.57 -8.81 8.08
N ARG A 216 -2.07 -8.42 6.89
CA ARG A 216 -1.82 -7.03 6.50
C ARG A 216 -2.94 -6.45 5.65
N LEU A 217 -3.95 -7.23 5.32
CA LEU A 217 -5.07 -6.85 4.46
C LEU A 217 -6.36 -6.85 5.26
N PRO A 218 -7.36 -6.01 4.89
CA PRO A 218 -8.66 -6.03 5.57
C PRO A 218 -9.37 -7.37 5.41
N GLU A 219 -10.28 -7.67 6.35
CA GLU A 219 -11.15 -8.85 6.25
C GLU A 219 -11.98 -8.81 4.97
N GLY A 220 -12.25 -9.97 4.38
CA GLY A 220 -12.96 -10.07 3.12
C GLY A 220 -12.20 -9.57 1.90
N PHE A 221 -10.87 -9.43 1.98
CA PHE A 221 -10.04 -9.00 0.86
C PHE A 221 -9.96 -10.10 -0.22
N GLY A 222 -10.47 -9.81 -1.40
CA GLY A 222 -10.33 -10.64 -2.59
C GLY A 222 -9.03 -10.36 -3.34
N PHE A 223 -9.05 -9.35 -4.17
CA PHE A 223 -7.86 -8.82 -4.84
C PHE A 223 -7.99 -7.31 -5.08
N MET A 224 -6.88 -6.68 -5.35
CA MET A 224 -6.84 -5.27 -5.72
C MET A 224 -5.89 -5.09 -6.91
N ILE A 225 -6.31 -4.28 -7.89
CA ILE A 225 -5.39 -3.74 -8.89
C ILE A 225 -5.18 -2.28 -8.57
N ALA A 226 -3.92 -1.90 -8.38
CA ALA A 226 -3.54 -0.54 -8.00
C ALA A 226 -2.51 0.03 -8.97
N HIS A 227 -2.69 1.29 -9.37
CA HIS A 227 -1.64 2.05 -10.04
C HIS A 227 -1.04 3.05 -9.04
N PRO A 228 0.30 3.17 -8.93
CA PRO A 228 0.97 4.00 -7.91
C PRO A 228 0.56 5.47 -7.92
N CYS A 229 0.09 6.01 -9.03
CA CYS A 229 -0.30 7.42 -9.13
C CYS A 229 -1.48 7.82 -8.22
N ALA A 230 -2.27 6.86 -7.72
CA ALA A 230 -3.51 7.15 -6.99
C ALA A 230 -3.30 7.37 -5.49
N THR A 231 -2.36 6.67 -4.89
CA THR A 231 -2.18 6.63 -3.44
C THR A 231 -0.91 7.34 -3.01
N VAL A 232 -1.03 8.21 -2.04
CA VAL A 232 0.10 8.91 -1.38
C VAL A 232 0.15 8.43 0.06
N ALA A 233 1.29 7.91 0.50
CA ALA A 233 1.50 7.44 1.87
C ALA A 233 2.67 8.17 2.53
N PRO A 234 2.46 9.41 2.99
CA PRO A 234 3.52 10.20 3.60
C PRO A 234 3.87 9.69 4.99
N THR A 235 5.15 9.75 5.32
CA THR A 235 5.66 9.65 6.69
C THR A 235 6.27 11.00 7.05
N LYS A 236 5.74 11.64 8.10
CA LYS A 236 6.18 12.97 8.51
C LYS A 236 7.30 12.92 9.55
N LEU A 237 7.16 12.04 10.51
CA LEU A 237 8.09 11.87 11.62
C LEU A 237 8.37 10.40 11.79
N GLU A 238 9.62 10.06 11.90
CA GLU A 238 10.09 8.74 12.27
C GLU A 238 11.28 8.93 13.20
N GLN A 239 11.05 8.80 14.49
CA GLN A 239 12.05 8.99 15.53
C GLN A 239 12.13 7.75 16.40
N TYR A 240 13.35 7.25 16.56
CA TYR A 240 13.66 6.14 17.43
C TYR A 240 14.84 6.51 18.30
N ASN A 241 14.67 6.43 19.62
CA ASN A 241 15.68 6.79 20.60
C ASN A 241 15.97 5.62 21.53
N VAL A 242 17.23 5.44 21.84
CA VAL A 242 17.68 4.51 22.87
C VAL A 242 18.38 5.34 23.96
N HIS A 243 17.78 5.41 25.13
CA HIS A 243 18.33 6.11 26.30
C HIS A 243 18.99 5.08 27.20
N ARG A 244 20.27 5.27 27.50
CA ARG A 244 21.01 4.48 28.48
C ARG A 244 20.89 5.09 29.86
N ASN A 245 20.52 4.28 30.85
CA ASN A 245 20.35 4.67 32.25
C ASN A 245 19.53 5.97 32.44
N PRO A 246 18.32 6.07 31.88
CA PRO A 246 17.46 7.22 32.10
C PRO A 246 17.02 7.27 33.57
N PRO A 247 16.55 8.42 34.07
CA PRO A 247 15.98 8.51 35.43
C PRO A 247 14.92 7.44 35.66
N PHE A 248 14.97 6.81 36.85
CA PHE A 248 14.04 5.77 37.33
C PHE A 248 14.17 4.38 36.66
N ILE A 249 15.09 4.16 35.73
CA ILE A 249 15.31 2.87 35.07
C ILE A 249 16.82 2.56 35.14
N SER A 250 17.17 1.36 35.64
CA SER A 250 18.50 0.81 35.53
C SER A 250 18.56 -0.04 34.27
N GLY A 251 19.19 0.49 33.20
CA GLY A 251 19.27 -0.19 31.92
C GLY A 251 18.97 0.72 30.73
N SER A 252 18.38 0.18 29.69
CA SER A 252 18.08 0.87 28.44
C SER A 252 16.57 1.12 28.28
N LEU A 253 16.18 2.35 27.95
CA LEU A 253 14.81 2.70 27.55
C LEU A 253 14.80 2.95 26.05
N VAL A 254 13.93 2.21 25.35
CA VAL A 254 13.73 2.36 23.91
C VAL A 254 12.38 3.03 23.65
N GLU A 255 12.40 4.09 22.86
CA GLU A 255 11.22 4.86 22.49
C GLU A 255 11.16 5.01 20.98
N GLY A 256 9.96 4.89 20.43
CA GLY A 256 9.71 5.15 19.03
C GLY A 256 8.43 5.96 18.82
N ARG A 257 8.47 6.89 17.88
CA ARG A 257 7.31 7.65 17.44
C ARG A 257 7.31 7.75 15.93
N ILE A 258 6.19 7.41 15.31
CA ILE A 258 6.00 7.50 13.88
C ILE A 258 4.68 8.23 13.59
N THR A 259 4.74 9.22 12.72
CA THR A 259 3.55 9.97 12.26
C THR A 259 3.42 9.75 10.76
N TYR A 260 2.33 9.10 10.35
CA TYR A 260 2.09 8.71 8.96
C TYR A 260 0.61 8.81 8.61
N ASP A 261 0.30 8.73 7.34
CA ASP A 261 -1.08 8.59 6.85
C ASP A 261 -1.09 7.96 5.44
N ALA A 262 -2.28 7.75 4.89
CA ALA A 262 -2.49 7.32 3.53
C ALA A 262 -3.65 8.09 2.90
N PHE A 263 -3.42 8.62 1.71
CA PHE A 263 -4.41 9.40 0.97
C PHE A 263 -4.58 8.83 -0.43
N VAL A 264 -5.82 8.75 -0.88
CA VAL A 264 -6.15 8.45 -2.27
C VAL A 264 -6.63 9.72 -2.93
N LEU A 265 -5.95 10.14 -3.98
CA LEU A 265 -6.29 11.33 -4.75
C LEU A 265 -7.67 11.16 -5.40
N ALA A 266 -8.62 12.04 -5.12
CA ALA A 266 -10.00 11.90 -5.57
C ALA A 266 -10.11 11.76 -7.10
N ASN A 267 -9.35 12.56 -7.87
CA ASN A 267 -9.33 12.51 -9.34
C ASN A 267 -8.73 11.21 -9.91
N LYS A 268 -7.96 10.46 -9.10
CA LYS A 268 -7.27 9.24 -9.50
C LYS A 268 -7.79 8.01 -8.77
N SER A 269 -8.89 8.13 -8.04
CA SER A 269 -9.47 7.00 -7.29
C SER A 269 -9.82 5.79 -8.16
N LYS A 270 -10.19 6.02 -9.44
CA LYS A 270 -10.46 4.96 -10.43
C LYS A 270 -9.21 4.14 -10.80
N ALA A 271 -8.01 4.62 -10.47
CA ALA A 271 -6.77 3.85 -10.61
C ALA A 271 -6.58 2.79 -9.50
N LEU A 272 -7.58 2.64 -8.63
CA LEU A 272 -7.70 1.57 -7.65
C LEU A 272 -8.98 0.79 -7.93
N PHE A 273 -8.82 -0.48 -8.27
CA PHE A 273 -9.89 -1.46 -8.37
C PHE A 273 -9.81 -2.41 -7.17
N TYR A 274 -10.89 -2.60 -6.45
CA TYR A 274 -10.95 -3.47 -5.29
C TYR A 274 -12.13 -4.43 -5.36
N GLN A 275 -11.84 -5.75 -5.35
CA GLN A 275 -12.82 -6.82 -5.24
C GLN A 275 -12.82 -7.38 -3.83
N ALA A 276 -13.95 -7.29 -3.15
CA ALA A 276 -14.17 -7.95 -1.88
C ALA A 276 -14.70 -9.39 -2.09
N ILE A 277 -14.46 -10.25 -1.10
CA ILE A 277 -15.05 -11.59 -1.02
C ILE A 277 -16.33 -11.52 -0.19
N ALA A 278 -17.38 -12.22 -0.66
CA ALA A 278 -18.65 -12.39 0.07
C ALA A 278 -18.53 -13.44 1.16
#